data_0a411e4fdc7d6d0410989eaa996f6085
#
_entry.id   0a411e4fdc7d6d0410989eaa996f6085
#
_cell.length_a   1.000
_cell.length_b   1.000
_cell.length_c   1.000
_cell.angle_alpha   90.00
_cell.angle_beta   90.00
_cell.angle_gamma   90.00
#
_symmetry.space_group_name_H-M   'P 1'
#
loop_
_entity.id
_entity.type
_entity.pdbx_description
1 polymer ?
#
loop_
_entity_poly.entity_id
_entity_poly.type
_entity_poly.pdbx_seq_one_letter_code
_entity_poly.pdbx_strand_id
1 'polypeptide(L)'
;MSAVLPDTTPAGQRIAPGEVALLAAVFVVAACGLVYELAAGALASYLLGDSVLQFSTVIGTYLFAMGIGSWLSRLIERQLVAQFLRIELLVALIGGLMPAALFLAHGSLPASSTGAFRVLLYGLVLVVGVLVGLEIPLVMRILKRHFGQRYALKELVSQVLTFDYLGALVVAVAFPLLLVPHLGLLRTGIFFGLLNALVAAWALLIFRAELRAWALQAAATAAVLIVLVGALFGAEHLTTWAEDRF
;
A
#
# COMPACT_ATOMS: atom_id res chain seq x y z
N MET A 1 30.87 37.23 -33.68
CA MET A 1 31.46 36.02 -33.11
C MET A 1 30.42 35.39 -32.19
N SER A 2 29.54 34.53 -32.75
CA SER A 2 28.49 33.86 -32.05
C SER A 2 29.07 32.60 -31.39
N ALA A 3 29.14 32.58 -30.06
CA ALA A 3 29.52 31.39 -29.32
C ALA A 3 28.39 30.35 -29.45
N VAL A 4 28.65 29.30 -30.19
CA VAL A 4 27.81 28.07 -30.23
C VAL A 4 27.96 27.42 -28.87
N LEU A 5 26.91 27.44 -28.05
CA LEU A 5 26.84 26.64 -26.82
C LEU A 5 26.89 25.16 -27.21
N PRO A 6 27.72 24.34 -26.57
CA PRO A 6 27.73 22.91 -26.86
C PRO A 6 26.37 22.29 -26.49
N ASP A 7 25.79 21.62 -27.45
CA ASP A 7 24.57 20.85 -27.31
C ASP A 7 24.89 19.64 -26.40
N THR A 8 24.67 19.79 -25.10
CA THR A 8 24.75 18.70 -24.13
C THR A 8 23.40 17.98 -24.10
N THR A 9 23.02 17.34 -25.17
CA THR A 9 22.00 16.28 -25.14
C THR A 9 22.58 15.14 -24.29
N PRO A 10 21.99 14.83 -23.13
CA PRO A 10 22.50 13.69 -22.37
C PRO A 10 22.25 12.42 -23.19
N ALA A 11 23.34 11.79 -23.63
CA ALA A 11 23.32 10.47 -24.24
C ALA A 11 22.46 9.56 -23.36
N GLY A 12 21.48 8.87 -23.94
CA GLY A 12 20.46 8.07 -23.28
C GLY A 12 21.04 7.24 -22.14
N GLN A 13 20.88 7.72 -20.91
CA GLN A 13 21.31 7.03 -19.72
C GLN A 13 20.43 5.80 -19.58
N ARG A 14 21.01 4.62 -19.79
CA ARG A 14 20.31 3.35 -19.53
C ARG A 14 19.90 3.34 -18.05
N ILE A 15 18.59 3.29 -17.81
CA ILE A 15 18.00 3.20 -16.48
C ILE A 15 18.59 1.95 -15.80
N ALA A 16 19.08 2.08 -14.57
CA ALA A 16 19.67 0.94 -13.87
C ALA A 16 18.56 -0.06 -13.48
N PRO A 17 18.80 -1.38 -13.55
CA PRO A 17 17.78 -2.37 -13.21
C PRO A 17 17.15 -2.16 -11.82
N GLY A 18 17.94 -1.74 -10.83
CA GLY A 18 17.45 -1.43 -9.48
C GLY A 18 16.56 -0.19 -9.42
N GLU A 19 16.74 0.76 -10.32
CA GLU A 19 15.89 1.95 -10.44
C GLU A 19 14.52 1.58 -11.01
N VAL A 20 14.49 0.82 -12.10
CA VAL A 20 13.23 0.29 -12.66
C VAL A 20 12.48 -0.52 -11.63
N ALA A 21 13.21 -1.33 -10.87
CA ALA A 21 12.65 -2.15 -9.81
C ALA A 21 11.96 -1.31 -8.73
N LEU A 22 12.60 -0.23 -8.25
CA LEU A 22 12.02 0.66 -7.24
C LEU A 22 10.82 1.44 -7.80
N LEU A 23 10.87 1.92 -9.04
CA LEU A 23 9.72 2.60 -9.66
C LEU A 23 8.55 1.65 -9.89
N ALA A 24 8.81 0.40 -10.29
CA ALA A 24 7.77 -0.63 -10.37
C ALA A 24 7.18 -0.95 -8.98
N ALA A 25 8.00 -0.97 -7.93
CA ALA A 25 7.53 -1.11 -6.56
C ALA A 25 6.60 0.05 -6.17
N VAL A 26 6.94 1.30 -6.50
CA VAL A 26 6.08 2.47 -6.26
C VAL A 26 4.71 2.30 -6.92
N PHE A 27 4.67 1.86 -8.18
CA PHE A 27 3.43 1.60 -8.89
C PHE A 27 2.54 0.58 -8.17
N VAL A 28 3.13 -0.54 -7.73
CA VAL A 28 2.39 -1.60 -7.04
C VAL A 28 1.92 -1.13 -5.66
N VAL A 29 2.78 -0.45 -4.91
CA VAL A 29 2.47 0.08 -3.57
C VAL A 29 1.33 1.09 -3.62
N ALA A 30 1.37 2.02 -4.59
CA ALA A 30 0.28 2.98 -4.81
C ALA A 30 -1.05 2.29 -5.16
N ALA A 31 -0.98 1.27 -6.03
CA ALA A 31 -2.14 0.45 -6.36
C ALA A 31 -2.71 -0.24 -5.10
N CYS A 32 -1.87 -0.81 -4.24
CA CYS A 32 -2.27 -1.44 -2.99
C CYS A 32 -2.92 -0.43 -2.03
N GLY A 33 -2.28 0.72 -1.82
CA GLY A 33 -2.78 1.78 -0.94
C GLY A 33 -4.19 2.24 -1.31
N LEU A 34 -4.43 2.46 -2.61
CA LEU A 34 -5.75 2.85 -3.09
C LEU A 34 -6.79 1.73 -2.97
N VAL A 35 -6.41 0.46 -3.17
CA VAL A 35 -7.34 -0.66 -2.95
C VAL A 35 -7.83 -0.70 -1.51
N TYR A 36 -6.95 -0.49 -0.54
CA TYR A 36 -7.35 -0.51 0.88
C TYR A 36 -8.33 0.62 1.20
N GLU A 37 -8.09 1.82 0.66
CA GLU A 37 -8.98 2.96 0.80
C GLU A 37 -10.37 2.66 0.19
N LEU A 38 -10.41 2.20 -1.06
CA LEU A 38 -11.65 1.87 -1.77
C LEU A 38 -12.39 0.71 -1.12
N ALA A 39 -11.70 -0.32 -0.65
CA ALA A 39 -12.30 -1.45 0.04
C ALA A 39 -12.92 -1.02 1.38
N ALA A 40 -12.25 -0.17 2.15
CA ALA A 40 -12.81 0.39 3.39
C ALA A 40 -14.05 1.23 3.12
N GLY A 41 -14.02 2.11 2.09
CA GLY A 41 -15.15 2.92 1.68
C GLY A 41 -16.35 2.08 1.21
N ALA A 42 -16.08 1.06 0.39
CA ALA A 42 -17.10 0.14 -0.10
C ALA A 42 -17.76 -0.65 1.03
N LEU A 43 -16.97 -1.20 1.96
CA LEU A 43 -17.47 -1.90 3.14
C LEU A 43 -18.24 -0.99 4.08
N ALA A 44 -17.74 0.21 4.35
CA ALA A 44 -18.43 1.19 5.17
C ALA A 44 -19.81 1.53 4.58
N SER A 45 -19.85 1.76 3.25
CA SER A 45 -21.11 2.02 2.52
C SER A 45 -22.06 0.83 2.57
N TYR A 46 -21.55 -0.38 2.38
CA TYR A 46 -22.37 -1.61 2.37
C TYR A 46 -22.96 -1.92 3.76
N LEU A 47 -22.14 -1.78 4.83
CA LEU A 47 -22.51 -2.18 6.18
C LEU A 47 -23.22 -1.09 6.99
N LEU A 48 -22.95 0.19 6.73
CA LEU A 48 -23.52 1.31 7.48
C LEU A 48 -24.57 2.10 6.71
N GLY A 49 -24.74 1.84 5.39
CA GLY A 49 -25.56 2.63 4.50
C GLY A 49 -24.96 4.00 4.18
N ASP A 50 -25.74 4.88 3.52
CA ASP A 50 -25.32 6.24 3.11
C ASP A 50 -23.94 6.29 2.44
N SER A 51 -23.90 5.77 1.19
CA SER A 51 -22.64 5.62 0.45
C SER A 51 -21.85 6.92 0.29
N VAL A 52 -22.52 8.05 0.09
CA VAL A 52 -21.86 9.35 -0.08
C VAL A 52 -21.13 9.76 1.20
N LEU A 53 -21.83 9.66 2.35
CA LEU A 53 -21.24 10.00 3.65
C LEU A 53 -20.09 9.07 3.98
N GLN A 54 -20.27 7.74 3.81
CA GLN A 54 -19.24 6.76 4.18
C GLN A 54 -18.00 6.89 3.30
N PHE A 55 -18.13 6.96 1.97
CA PHE A 55 -16.98 7.17 1.10
C PHE A 55 -16.25 8.47 1.40
N SER A 56 -17.00 9.59 1.54
CA SER A 56 -16.38 10.89 1.80
C SER A 56 -15.61 10.92 3.13
N THR A 57 -16.16 10.34 4.18
CA THR A 57 -15.51 10.32 5.50
C THR A 57 -14.34 9.35 5.56
N VAL A 58 -14.42 8.19 4.90
CA VAL A 58 -13.30 7.24 4.79
C VAL A 58 -12.15 7.85 3.99
N ILE A 59 -12.43 8.43 2.81
CA ILE A 59 -11.42 9.09 1.97
C ILE A 59 -10.76 10.23 2.75
N GLY A 60 -11.55 11.13 3.38
CA GLY A 60 -11.02 12.23 4.16
C GLY A 60 -10.14 11.77 5.32
N THR A 61 -10.56 10.73 6.04
CA THR A 61 -9.78 10.14 7.15
C THR A 61 -8.49 9.50 6.64
N TYR A 62 -8.55 8.77 5.52
CA TYR A 62 -7.39 8.12 4.93
C TYR A 62 -6.34 9.14 4.45
N LEU A 63 -6.77 10.16 3.71
CA LEU A 63 -5.88 11.25 3.25
C LEU A 63 -5.25 12.01 4.42
N PHE A 64 -6.02 12.29 5.47
CA PHE A 64 -5.50 12.89 6.69
C PHE A 64 -4.44 12.00 7.36
N ALA A 65 -4.73 10.70 7.46
CA ALA A 65 -3.79 9.72 8.00
C ALA A 65 -2.50 9.62 7.17
N MET A 66 -2.60 9.62 5.82
CA MET A 66 -1.44 9.68 4.93
C MET A 66 -0.60 10.93 5.17
N GLY A 67 -1.23 12.09 5.39
CA GLY A 67 -0.54 13.32 5.76
C GLY A 67 0.26 13.15 7.06
N ILE A 68 -0.33 12.52 8.09
CA ILE A 68 0.37 12.19 9.35
C ILE A 68 1.55 11.24 9.06
N GLY A 69 1.35 10.19 8.27
CA GLY A 69 2.40 9.24 7.90
C GLY A 69 3.56 9.93 7.19
N SER A 70 3.25 10.76 6.20
CA SER A 70 4.26 11.55 5.49
C SER A 70 5.06 12.46 6.44
N TRP A 71 4.38 13.11 7.39
CA TRP A 71 5.04 13.92 8.42
C TRP A 71 5.90 13.08 9.36
N LEU A 72 5.44 11.89 9.79
CA LEU A 72 6.19 10.97 10.65
C LEU A 72 7.43 10.40 9.97
N SER A 73 7.43 10.28 8.65
CA SER A 73 8.56 9.74 7.88
C SER A 73 9.87 10.46 8.16
N ARG A 74 9.82 11.75 8.54
CA ARG A 74 11.00 12.55 8.91
C ARG A 74 11.75 12.02 10.13
N LEU A 75 11.06 11.28 11.02
CA LEU A 75 11.65 10.69 12.21
C LEU A 75 12.45 9.42 11.90
N ILE A 76 12.28 8.86 10.72
CA ILE A 76 12.97 7.65 10.27
C ILE A 76 14.25 8.06 9.55
N GLU A 77 15.38 8.16 10.29
CA GLU A 77 16.65 8.61 9.72
C GLU A 77 17.59 7.47 9.33
N ARG A 78 17.46 6.33 10.00
CA ARG A 78 18.41 5.21 9.88
C ARG A 78 17.73 3.97 9.30
N GLN A 79 18.52 3.13 8.62
CA GLN A 79 18.04 1.84 8.07
C GLN A 79 16.79 1.98 7.19
N LEU A 80 16.80 2.95 6.27
CA LEU A 80 15.64 3.31 5.45
C LEU A 80 15.02 2.08 4.77
N VAL A 81 15.85 1.22 4.15
CA VAL A 81 15.38 0.00 3.49
C VAL A 81 14.73 -0.96 4.47
N ALA A 82 15.34 -1.18 5.64
CA ALA A 82 14.77 -2.07 6.66
C ALA A 82 13.43 -1.56 7.21
N GLN A 83 13.29 -0.23 7.37
CA GLN A 83 12.02 0.36 7.80
C GLN A 83 10.97 0.31 6.70
N PHE A 84 11.33 0.57 5.44
CA PHE A 84 10.45 0.40 4.30
C PHE A 84 9.90 -1.03 4.25
N LEU A 85 10.76 -2.06 4.32
CA LEU A 85 10.34 -3.46 4.36
C LEU A 85 9.35 -3.76 5.49
N ARG A 86 9.58 -3.24 6.69
CA ARG A 86 8.68 -3.42 7.83
C ARG A 86 7.32 -2.78 7.60
N ILE A 87 7.32 -1.57 7.03
CA ILE A 87 6.08 -0.85 6.71
C ILE A 87 5.29 -1.61 5.66
N GLU A 88 5.95 -2.07 4.57
CA GLU A 88 5.31 -2.89 3.53
C GLU A 88 4.66 -4.16 4.11
N LEU A 89 5.35 -4.86 5.01
CA LEU A 89 4.80 -6.05 5.67
C LEU A 89 3.62 -5.72 6.59
N LEU A 90 3.66 -4.60 7.30
CA LEU A 90 2.55 -4.15 8.13
C LEU A 90 1.34 -3.74 7.28
N VAL A 91 1.57 -3.00 6.20
CA VAL A 91 0.51 -2.63 5.23
C VAL A 91 -0.08 -3.88 4.59
N ALA A 92 0.77 -4.82 4.16
CA ALA A 92 0.32 -6.09 3.60
C ALA A 92 -0.60 -6.85 4.55
N LEU A 93 -0.21 -6.95 5.82
CA LEU A 93 -0.96 -7.69 6.83
C LEU A 93 -2.23 -6.94 7.26
N ILE A 94 -2.11 -5.69 7.70
CA ILE A 94 -3.23 -4.92 8.24
C ILE A 94 -4.18 -4.50 7.12
N GLY A 95 -3.66 -3.93 6.03
CA GLY A 95 -4.46 -3.51 4.88
C GLY A 95 -5.10 -4.69 4.15
N GLY A 96 -4.33 -5.76 3.91
CA GLY A 96 -4.81 -6.96 3.24
C GLY A 96 -5.90 -7.70 4.01
N LEU A 97 -5.82 -7.76 5.34
CA LEU A 97 -6.81 -8.40 6.20
C LEU A 97 -7.92 -7.46 6.69
N MET A 98 -7.82 -6.16 6.44
CA MET A 98 -8.79 -5.17 6.89
C MET A 98 -10.24 -5.50 6.42
N PRO A 99 -10.51 -5.86 5.17
CA PRO A 99 -11.86 -6.23 4.75
C PRO A 99 -12.41 -7.42 5.53
N ALA A 100 -11.59 -8.46 5.74
CA ALA A 100 -11.99 -9.64 6.50
C ALA A 100 -12.26 -9.30 7.99
N ALA A 101 -11.39 -8.48 8.60
CA ALA A 101 -11.57 -8.04 9.98
C ALA A 101 -12.85 -7.23 10.17
N LEU A 102 -13.18 -6.34 9.23
CA LEU A 102 -14.41 -5.55 9.27
C LEU A 102 -15.66 -6.41 9.08
N PHE A 103 -15.63 -7.38 8.16
CA PHE A 103 -16.74 -8.33 7.97
C PHE A 103 -16.98 -9.16 9.23
N LEU A 104 -15.93 -9.76 9.79
CA LEU A 104 -16.02 -10.54 11.03
C LEU A 104 -16.54 -9.71 12.21
N ALA A 105 -16.06 -8.49 12.34
CA ALA A 105 -16.49 -7.59 13.40
C ALA A 105 -17.98 -7.26 13.25
N HIS A 106 -18.45 -6.95 12.04
CA HIS A 106 -19.86 -6.63 11.80
C HIS A 106 -20.77 -7.82 12.11
N GLY A 107 -20.43 -9.03 11.65
CA GLY A 107 -21.21 -10.25 11.90
C GLY A 107 -21.15 -10.77 13.35
N SER A 108 -20.17 -10.32 14.15
CA SER A 108 -19.99 -10.75 15.54
C SER A 108 -20.51 -9.76 16.55
N LEU A 109 -20.60 -8.48 16.19
CA LEU A 109 -21.07 -7.43 17.10
C LEU A 109 -22.61 -7.39 17.14
N PRO A 110 -23.22 -7.15 18.31
CA PRO A 110 -24.66 -6.91 18.41
C PRO A 110 -25.07 -5.68 17.57
N ALA A 111 -26.28 -5.67 17.03
CA ALA A 111 -26.80 -4.55 16.22
C ALA A 111 -26.77 -3.19 16.97
N SER A 112 -26.78 -3.21 18.32
CA SER A 112 -26.64 -2.02 19.18
C SER A 112 -25.22 -1.45 19.19
N SER A 113 -24.22 -2.14 18.66
CA SER A 113 -22.80 -1.81 18.74
C SER A 113 -22.26 -1.08 17.51
N THR A 114 -23.10 -0.40 16.73
CA THR A 114 -22.69 0.38 15.54
C THR A 114 -21.55 1.37 15.84
N GLY A 115 -21.53 1.96 17.06
CA GLY A 115 -20.45 2.84 17.51
C GLY A 115 -19.10 2.13 17.59
N ALA A 116 -19.06 0.91 18.16
CA ALA A 116 -17.83 0.12 18.25
C ALA A 116 -17.30 -0.29 16.88
N PHE A 117 -18.19 -0.66 15.95
CA PHE A 117 -17.81 -0.94 14.57
C PHE A 117 -17.21 0.27 13.87
N ARG A 118 -17.79 1.47 14.02
CA ARG A 118 -17.23 2.70 13.47
C ARG A 118 -15.84 3.01 14.02
N VAL A 119 -15.63 2.83 15.32
CA VAL A 119 -14.30 3.02 15.96
C VAL A 119 -13.28 2.06 15.35
N LEU A 120 -13.63 0.78 15.14
CA LEU A 120 -12.76 -0.20 14.50
C LEU A 120 -12.46 0.19 13.05
N LEU A 121 -13.48 0.54 12.26
CA LEU A 121 -13.35 0.96 10.87
C LEU A 121 -12.38 2.14 10.73
N TYR A 122 -12.67 3.24 11.40
CA TYR A 122 -11.84 4.45 11.31
C TYR A 122 -10.46 4.26 11.96
N GLY A 123 -10.36 3.42 12.99
CA GLY A 123 -9.08 3.04 13.58
C GLY A 123 -8.18 2.28 12.58
N LEU A 124 -8.72 1.31 11.86
CA LEU A 124 -8.00 0.59 10.81
C LEU A 124 -7.64 1.49 9.64
N VAL A 125 -8.57 2.34 9.19
CA VAL A 125 -8.34 3.33 8.13
C VAL A 125 -7.20 4.29 8.50
N LEU A 126 -7.18 4.79 9.75
CA LEU A 126 -6.10 5.64 10.25
C LEU A 126 -4.75 4.91 10.27
N VAL A 127 -4.71 3.68 10.78
CA VAL A 127 -3.47 2.90 10.87
C VAL A 127 -2.92 2.62 9.47
N VAL A 128 -3.76 2.11 8.55
CA VAL A 128 -3.32 1.80 7.17
C VAL A 128 -2.92 3.08 6.45
N GLY A 129 -3.70 4.17 6.56
CA GLY A 129 -3.38 5.45 5.93
C GLY A 129 -2.06 6.05 6.43
N VAL A 130 -1.75 5.96 7.75
CA VAL A 130 -0.46 6.40 8.29
C VAL A 130 0.68 5.57 7.71
N LEU A 131 0.55 4.26 7.65
CA LEU A 131 1.57 3.36 7.11
C LEU A 131 1.83 3.65 5.63
N VAL A 132 0.78 3.74 4.81
CA VAL A 132 0.88 4.08 3.37
C VAL A 132 1.48 5.49 3.19
N GLY A 133 1.12 6.44 4.03
CA GLY A 133 1.70 7.79 3.99
C GLY A 133 3.20 7.85 4.28
N LEU A 134 3.77 6.84 4.94
CA LEU A 134 5.23 6.70 5.15
C LEU A 134 5.97 6.24 3.90
N GLU A 135 5.33 5.51 2.98
CA GLU A 135 5.98 4.77 1.89
C GLU A 135 6.67 5.70 0.88
N ILE A 136 5.95 6.65 0.29
CA ILE A 136 6.49 7.55 -0.75
C ILE A 136 7.70 8.34 -0.26
N PRO A 137 7.67 9.03 0.90
CA PRO A 137 8.84 9.74 1.41
C PRO A 137 10.04 8.82 1.66
N LEU A 138 9.81 7.59 2.12
CA LEU A 138 10.89 6.62 2.33
C LEU A 138 11.49 6.15 1.01
N VAL A 139 10.66 5.80 0.03
CA VAL A 139 11.13 5.40 -1.32
C VAL A 139 11.92 6.53 -1.97
N MET A 140 11.43 7.77 -1.91
CA MET A 140 12.17 8.94 -2.43
C MET A 140 13.56 9.07 -1.79
N ARG A 141 13.67 8.84 -0.47
CA ARG A 141 14.95 8.91 0.26
C ARG A 141 15.88 7.75 -0.10
N ILE A 142 15.32 6.54 -0.31
CA ILE A 142 16.07 5.38 -0.80
C ILE A 142 16.59 5.66 -2.21
N LEU A 143 15.74 6.11 -3.13
CA LEU A 143 16.13 6.48 -4.49
C LEU A 143 17.21 7.57 -4.51
N LYS A 144 17.02 8.63 -3.72
CA LYS A 144 18.01 9.70 -3.60
C LYS A 144 19.36 9.19 -3.08
N ARG A 145 19.37 8.26 -2.14
CA ARG A 145 20.60 7.69 -1.59
C ARG A 145 21.36 6.83 -2.61
N HIS A 146 20.63 6.05 -3.44
CA HIS A 146 21.25 5.12 -4.37
C HIS A 146 21.52 5.73 -5.76
N PHE A 147 20.67 6.64 -6.20
CA PHE A 147 20.66 7.20 -7.56
C PHE A 147 20.79 8.73 -7.62
N GLY A 148 20.90 9.40 -6.47
CA GLY A 148 20.94 10.86 -6.39
C GLY A 148 22.16 11.54 -7.04
N GLN A 149 23.18 10.77 -7.43
CA GLN A 149 24.29 11.28 -8.24
C GLN A 149 23.97 11.35 -9.74
N ARG A 150 22.96 10.58 -10.20
CA ARG A 150 22.55 10.51 -11.61
C ARG A 150 21.42 11.48 -11.94
N TYR A 151 20.54 11.74 -11.00
CA TYR A 151 19.31 12.50 -11.21
C TYR A 151 19.18 13.68 -10.26
N ALA A 152 18.69 14.80 -10.77
CA ALA A 152 18.30 15.91 -9.93
C ALA A 152 17.08 15.50 -9.07
N LEU A 153 16.97 16.07 -7.86
CA LEU A 153 15.85 15.76 -6.96
C LEU A 153 14.47 15.93 -7.63
N LYS A 154 14.32 16.97 -8.47
CA LYS A 154 13.09 17.24 -9.23
C LYS A 154 12.70 16.08 -10.17
N GLU A 155 13.67 15.42 -10.77
CA GLU A 155 13.46 14.30 -11.69
C GLU A 155 13.01 13.05 -10.93
N LEU A 156 13.67 12.75 -9.81
CA LEU A 156 13.27 11.64 -8.93
C LEU A 156 11.85 11.82 -8.38
N VAL A 157 11.52 13.04 -7.94
CA VAL A 157 10.16 13.35 -7.46
C VAL A 157 9.13 13.17 -8.57
N SER A 158 9.42 13.69 -9.78
CA SER A 158 8.52 13.56 -10.93
C SER A 158 8.29 12.10 -11.31
N GLN A 159 9.34 11.28 -11.35
CA GLN A 159 9.25 9.86 -11.67
C GLN A 159 8.41 9.11 -10.63
N VAL A 160 8.71 9.27 -9.34
CA VAL A 160 7.98 8.60 -8.26
C VAL A 160 6.50 8.96 -8.30
N LEU A 161 6.16 10.25 -8.40
CA LEU A 161 4.76 10.68 -8.46
C LEU A 161 4.05 10.19 -9.73
N THR A 162 4.76 10.09 -10.87
CA THR A 162 4.18 9.55 -12.10
C THR A 162 3.79 8.09 -11.93
N PHE A 163 4.67 7.24 -11.39
CA PHE A 163 4.36 5.82 -11.17
C PHE A 163 3.31 5.62 -10.08
N ASP A 164 3.32 6.46 -9.05
CA ASP A 164 2.31 6.48 -7.99
C ASP A 164 0.91 6.76 -8.55
N TYR A 165 0.75 7.85 -9.29
CA TYR A 165 -0.54 8.20 -9.90
C TYR A 165 -0.99 7.21 -10.97
N LEU A 166 -0.06 6.61 -11.73
CA LEU A 166 -0.41 5.55 -12.68
C LEU A 166 -0.92 4.30 -11.99
N GLY A 167 -0.28 3.87 -10.89
CA GLY A 167 -0.75 2.75 -10.07
C GLY A 167 -2.14 3.00 -9.50
N ALA A 168 -2.34 4.19 -8.94
CA ALA A 168 -3.65 4.61 -8.44
C ALA A 168 -4.71 4.65 -9.54
N LEU A 169 -4.41 5.20 -10.73
CA LEU A 169 -5.34 5.25 -11.86
C LEU A 169 -5.78 3.86 -12.32
N VAL A 170 -4.81 2.94 -12.48
CA VAL A 170 -5.11 1.58 -12.91
C VAL A 170 -6.08 0.90 -11.95
N VAL A 171 -5.85 1.04 -10.66
CA VAL A 171 -6.71 0.45 -9.63
C VAL A 171 -8.04 1.18 -9.52
N ALA A 172 -8.08 2.50 -9.62
CA ALA A 172 -9.34 3.26 -9.59
C ALA A 172 -10.36 2.75 -10.62
N VAL A 173 -9.85 2.33 -11.79
CA VAL A 173 -10.67 1.74 -12.86
C VAL A 173 -10.90 0.24 -12.65
N ALA A 174 -9.84 -0.51 -12.31
CA ALA A 174 -9.90 -1.96 -12.17
C ALA A 174 -10.74 -2.40 -10.96
N PHE A 175 -10.75 -1.64 -9.88
CA PHE A 175 -11.44 -2.01 -8.64
C PHE A 175 -12.94 -2.24 -8.86
N PRO A 176 -13.73 -1.28 -9.37
CA PRO A 176 -15.16 -1.48 -9.59
C PRO A 176 -15.49 -2.36 -10.80
N LEU A 177 -14.64 -2.41 -11.82
CA LEU A 177 -14.95 -3.11 -13.08
C LEU A 177 -14.48 -4.56 -13.10
N LEU A 178 -13.36 -4.87 -12.42
CA LEU A 178 -12.73 -6.18 -12.49
C LEU A 178 -12.58 -6.83 -11.11
N LEU A 179 -12.01 -6.12 -10.13
CA LEU A 179 -11.60 -6.72 -8.88
C LEU A 179 -12.81 -7.11 -8.02
N VAL A 180 -13.68 -6.16 -7.70
CA VAL A 180 -14.84 -6.43 -6.84
C VAL A 180 -15.83 -7.39 -7.51
N PRO A 181 -16.21 -7.25 -8.80
CA PRO A 181 -17.16 -8.17 -9.42
C PRO A 181 -16.66 -9.63 -9.53
N HIS A 182 -15.34 -9.85 -9.68
CA HIS A 182 -14.81 -11.20 -9.88
C HIS A 182 -14.20 -11.82 -8.62
N LEU A 183 -13.59 -11.01 -7.75
CA LEU A 183 -12.91 -11.50 -6.54
C LEU A 183 -13.70 -11.24 -5.26
N GLY A 184 -14.60 -10.24 -5.27
CA GLY A 184 -15.23 -9.72 -4.06
C GLY A 184 -14.26 -8.87 -3.23
N LEU A 185 -14.79 -8.20 -2.20
CA LEU A 185 -13.99 -7.27 -1.37
C LEU A 185 -12.92 -7.97 -0.53
N LEU A 186 -13.24 -9.13 0.07
CA LEU A 186 -12.33 -9.88 0.93
C LEU A 186 -11.09 -10.35 0.16
N ARG A 187 -11.32 -11.08 -0.93
CA ARG A 187 -10.23 -11.63 -1.74
C ARG A 187 -9.40 -10.52 -2.40
N THR A 188 -10.04 -9.42 -2.80
CA THR A 188 -9.33 -8.27 -3.35
C THR A 188 -8.36 -7.68 -2.32
N GLY A 189 -8.79 -7.46 -1.07
CA GLY A 189 -7.90 -6.99 -0.01
C GLY A 189 -6.70 -7.92 0.22
N ILE A 190 -6.97 -9.23 0.38
CA ILE A 190 -5.91 -10.23 0.61
C ILE A 190 -4.95 -10.33 -0.59
N PHE A 191 -5.46 -10.29 -1.82
CA PHE A 191 -4.65 -10.32 -3.04
C PHE A 191 -3.68 -9.13 -3.10
N PHE A 192 -4.16 -7.92 -2.80
CA PHE A 192 -3.30 -6.75 -2.75
C PHE A 192 -2.36 -6.76 -1.54
N GLY A 193 -2.76 -7.37 -0.42
CA GLY A 193 -1.84 -7.69 0.67
C GLY A 193 -0.68 -8.60 0.24
N LEU A 194 -0.97 -9.63 -0.56
CA LEU A 194 0.05 -10.50 -1.14
C LEU A 194 0.97 -9.73 -2.11
N LEU A 195 0.43 -8.84 -2.95
CA LEU A 195 1.25 -8.00 -3.83
C LEU A 195 2.21 -7.11 -3.03
N ASN A 196 1.75 -6.48 -1.95
CA ASN A 196 2.60 -5.68 -1.05
C ASN A 196 3.69 -6.53 -0.39
N ALA A 197 3.33 -7.72 0.12
CA ALA A 197 4.31 -8.65 0.69
C ALA A 197 5.34 -9.14 -0.35
N LEU A 198 4.95 -9.29 -1.62
CA LEU A 198 5.87 -9.59 -2.72
C LEU A 198 6.81 -8.42 -3.05
N VAL A 199 6.32 -7.18 -2.96
CA VAL A 199 7.19 -5.99 -3.07
C VAL A 199 8.23 -5.98 -1.94
N ALA A 200 7.81 -6.29 -0.70
CA ALA A 200 8.75 -6.44 0.42
C ALA A 200 9.76 -7.56 0.18
N ALA A 201 9.32 -8.73 -0.31
CA ALA A 201 10.22 -9.84 -0.64
C ALA A 201 11.22 -9.46 -1.74
N TRP A 202 10.77 -8.74 -2.74
CA TRP A 202 11.64 -8.28 -3.84
C TRP A 202 12.66 -7.24 -3.35
N ALA A 203 12.22 -6.23 -2.58
CA ALA A 203 13.13 -5.26 -1.97
C ALA A 203 14.14 -5.93 -1.02
N LEU A 204 13.72 -6.97 -0.26
CA LEU A 204 14.59 -7.78 0.59
C LEU A 204 15.72 -8.44 -0.21
N LEU A 205 15.44 -8.94 -1.41
CA LEU A 205 16.43 -9.58 -2.28
C LEU A 205 17.40 -8.55 -2.90
N ILE A 206 16.89 -7.43 -3.39
CA ILE A 206 17.68 -6.37 -4.02
C ILE A 206 18.66 -5.74 -3.02
N PHE A 207 18.17 -5.44 -1.81
CA PHE A 207 18.95 -4.71 -0.79
C PHE A 207 19.55 -5.64 0.27
N ARG A 208 19.70 -6.93 -0.02
CA ARG A 208 20.21 -7.94 0.92
C ARG A 208 21.51 -7.52 1.61
N ALA A 209 22.42 -6.90 0.87
CA ALA A 209 23.75 -6.49 1.38
C ALA A 209 23.67 -5.36 2.41
N GLU A 210 22.60 -4.56 2.43
CA GLU A 210 22.41 -3.43 3.35
C GLU A 210 21.68 -3.83 4.65
N LEU A 211 21.09 -5.02 4.68
CA LEU A 211 20.21 -5.45 5.76
C LEU A 211 20.99 -6.21 6.83
N ARG A 212 21.17 -5.58 8.00
CA ARG A 212 21.86 -6.21 9.15
C ARG A 212 21.15 -7.46 9.68
N ALA A 213 19.82 -7.47 9.66
CA ALA A 213 18.98 -8.56 10.17
C ALA A 213 18.21 -9.25 9.04
N TRP A 214 18.90 -9.56 7.92
CA TRP A 214 18.28 -10.13 6.73
C TRP A 214 17.46 -11.40 7.03
N ALA A 215 17.99 -12.33 7.83
CA ALA A 215 17.30 -13.57 8.15
C ALA A 215 15.98 -13.34 8.90
N LEU A 216 15.97 -12.40 9.86
CA LEU A 216 14.75 -12.04 10.59
C LEU A 216 13.70 -11.42 9.66
N GLN A 217 14.12 -10.54 8.77
CA GLN A 217 13.20 -9.92 7.80
C GLN A 217 12.69 -10.92 6.77
N ALA A 218 13.54 -11.85 6.33
CA ALA A 218 13.12 -12.96 5.46
C ALA A 218 12.09 -13.85 6.15
N ALA A 219 12.33 -14.20 7.42
CA ALA A 219 11.37 -14.98 8.21
C ALA A 219 10.04 -14.23 8.41
N ALA A 220 10.08 -12.93 8.70
CA ALA A 220 8.88 -12.09 8.81
C ALA A 220 8.11 -12.01 7.49
N THR A 221 8.81 -11.82 6.36
CA THR A 221 8.20 -11.79 5.02
C THR A 221 7.54 -13.14 4.70
N ALA A 222 8.23 -14.25 4.95
CA ALA A 222 7.67 -15.58 4.76
C ALA A 222 6.44 -15.83 5.64
N ALA A 223 6.48 -15.40 6.90
CA ALA A 223 5.34 -15.54 7.82
C ALA A 223 4.12 -14.75 7.32
N VAL A 224 4.30 -13.48 6.88
CA VAL A 224 3.21 -12.67 6.32
C VAL A 224 2.64 -13.31 5.05
N LEU A 225 3.48 -13.80 4.14
CA LEU A 225 3.03 -14.50 2.94
C LEU A 225 2.20 -15.74 3.29
N ILE A 226 2.67 -16.57 4.24
CA ILE A 226 1.94 -17.76 4.68
C ILE A 226 0.58 -17.38 5.27
N VAL A 227 0.52 -16.36 6.12
CA VAL A 227 -0.74 -15.89 6.73
C VAL A 227 -1.71 -15.41 5.65
N LEU A 228 -1.24 -14.59 4.70
CA LEU A 228 -2.11 -14.07 3.63
C LEU A 228 -2.56 -15.14 2.65
N VAL A 229 -1.69 -16.10 2.30
CA VAL A 229 -2.07 -17.26 1.48
C VAL A 229 -3.11 -18.10 2.22
N GLY A 230 -2.88 -18.38 3.50
CA GLY A 230 -3.86 -19.11 4.34
C GLY A 230 -5.20 -18.38 4.42
N ALA A 231 -5.18 -17.04 4.60
CA ALA A 231 -6.37 -16.21 4.60
C ALA A 231 -7.11 -16.24 3.25
N LEU A 232 -6.39 -16.30 2.12
CA LEU A 232 -6.99 -16.38 0.79
C LEU A 232 -7.78 -17.68 0.61
N PHE A 233 -7.24 -18.83 1.08
CA PHE A 233 -7.97 -20.10 1.06
C PHE A 233 -9.15 -20.12 2.05
N GLY A 234 -9.03 -19.43 3.19
CA GLY A 234 -10.11 -19.32 4.17
C GLY A 234 -11.21 -18.31 3.78
N ALA A 235 -10.96 -17.45 2.79
CA ALA A 235 -11.89 -16.37 2.42
C ALA A 235 -13.25 -16.89 1.92
N GLU A 236 -13.32 -18.06 1.30
CA GLU A 236 -14.57 -18.70 0.88
C GLU A 236 -15.46 -19.04 2.08
N HIS A 237 -14.88 -19.67 3.09
CA HIS A 237 -15.62 -20.03 4.31
C HIS A 237 -16.09 -18.80 5.08
N LEU A 238 -15.32 -17.71 5.05
CA LEU A 238 -15.70 -16.45 5.68
C LEU A 238 -16.86 -15.76 4.93
N THR A 239 -16.87 -15.84 3.60
CA THR A 239 -17.94 -15.23 2.79
C THR A 239 -19.25 -15.99 2.98
N THR A 240 -19.24 -17.32 2.90
CA THR A 240 -20.44 -18.14 3.15
C THR A 240 -20.96 -18.00 4.57
N TRP A 241 -20.05 -17.98 5.57
CA TRP A 241 -20.45 -17.76 6.97
C TRP A 241 -21.10 -16.37 7.19
N ALA A 242 -20.62 -15.35 6.49
CA ALA A 242 -21.21 -14.01 6.58
C ALA A 242 -22.56 -13.94 5.86
N GLU A 243 -22.69 -14.54 4.68
CA GLU A 243 -23.95 -14.58 3.92
C GLU A 243 -25.07 -15.34 4.64
N ASP A 244 -24.74 -16.38 5.40
CA ASP A 244 -25.70 -17.15 6.22
C ASP A 244 -26.23 -16.35 7.44
N ARG A 245 -25.63 -15.21 7.77
CA ARG A 245 -26.01 -14.38 8.93
C ARG A 245 -26.70 -13.05 8.58
N PHE A 246 -26.75 -12.71 7.31
CA PHE A 246 -27.47 -11.54 6.77
C PHE A 246 -28.74 -11.96 6.05
#